data_7e0e1c6c999fbe94210a8c6ea766c152
#
_entry.id   7e0e1c6c999fbe94210a8c6ea766c152
#
_cell.length_a   1.000
_cell.length_b   1.000
_cell.length_c   1.000
_cell.angle_alpha   90.00
_cell.angle_beta   90.00
_cell.angle_gamma   90.00
#
_symmetry.space_group_name_H-M   'P 1'
#
loop_
_entity.id
_entity.type
_entity.pdbx_description
1 polymer ?
#
loop_
_entity_poly.entity_id
_entity_poly.type
_entity_poly.pdbx_seq_one_letter_code
_entity_poly.pdbx_strand_id
1 'polypeptide(L)'
;RLLLGLKGTISEAELHVLKARLLGGLLNKARRGELAVPLPVGFVYDAAGAVTLDPDRQIQYAMRMLFDTFRQTGSANATVRRFQREGLPFPHRMRGTPDRGEIRWLPLEHPRILHILHNPRYAGAFAFGRTRIARTKDLKSTTQIHLAREDWMVLIKDAHAGYISWEEFERNQVTLKQNLAAYASGASRGALPREGSALLQGHAICGRCGSRMRTRYQQDQKRKDRLLPYYVCTEEAVRRAGKACQSIRGGEIDAAVSELLLRAVAPAALDIALAVQDEIAGRIEQADHLRKQQFERARYETELKRRRFLKCNPEHRLVADALEADWNEAMRR
;
A
#
# COMPACT_ATOMS: atom_id res chain seq x y z
N ARG A 1 26.24 10.08 -33.00
CA ARG A 1 24.89 9.70 -32.56
C ARG A 1 24.64 8.19 -32.75
N LEU A 2 25.02 7.57 -33.87
CA LEU A 2 24.83 6.15 -34.18
C LEU A 2 25.56 5.23 -33.19
N LEU A 3 26.80 5.54 -32.81
CA LEU A 3 27.59 4.80 -31.81
C LEU A 3 27.01 4.86 -30.41
N LEU A 4 26.37 5.97 -30.00
CA LEU A 4 25.70 6.09 -28.71
C LEU A 4 24.39 5.25 -28.68
N GLY A 5 23.65 5.21 -29.78
CA GLY A 5 22.48 4.33 -29.91
C GLY A 5 22.86 2.86 -29.85
N LEU A 6 23.93 2.46 -30.55
CA LEU A 6 24.42 1.07 -30.54
C LEU A 6 24.91 0.62 -29.15
N LYS A 7 25.65 1.49 -28.42
CA LYS A 7 26.02 1.22 -27.03
C LYS A 7 24.83 1.09 -26.11
N GLY A 8 23.78 1.91 -26.29
CA GLY A 8 22.56 1.82 -25.51
C GLY A 8 21.83 0.48 -25.73
N THR A 9 21.65 0.06 -26.97
CA THR A 9 20.97 -1.23 -27.30
C THR A 9 21.76 -2.45 -26.83
N ILE A 10 23.10 -2.43 -26.91
CA ILE A 10 23.97 -3.50 -26.39
C ILE A 10 23.84 -3.58 -24.87
N SER A 11 23.85 -2.44 -24.17
CA SER A 11 23.69 -2.39 -22.72
C SER A 11 22.30 -2.90 -22.27
N GLU A 12 21.24 -2.59 -22.99
CA GLU A 12 19.91 -3.14 -22.70
C GLU A 12 19.85 -4.66 -22.94
N ALA A 13 20.45 -5.16 -24.01
CA ALA A 13 20.53 -6.58 -24.28
C ALA A 13 21.32 -7.33 -23.20
N GLU A 14 22.46 -6.79 -22.75
CA GLU A 14 23.25 -7.35 -21.65
C GLU A 14 22.46 -7.39 -20.33
N LEU A 15 21.71 -6.34 -20.00
CA LEU A 15 20.83 -6.31 -18.84
C LEU A 15 19.72 -7.36 -18.92
N HIS A 16 19.14 -7.59 -20.11
CA HIS A 16 18.15 -8.64 -20.32
C HIS A 16 18.73 -10.04 -20.11
N VAL A 17 19.93 -10.30 -20.66
CA VAL A 17 20.63 -11.58 -20.50
C VAL A 17 21.01 -11.80 -19.04
N LEU A 18 21.55 -10.78 -18.35
CA LEU A 18 21.91 -10.85 -16.94
C LEU A 18 20.68 -11.15 -16.08
N LYS A 19 19.59 -10.45 -16.32
CA LYS A 19 18.32 -10.68 -15.62
C LYS A 19 17.77 -12.09 -15.86
N ALA A 20 17.82 -12.59 -17.07
CA ALA A 20 17.41 -13.96 -17.39
C ALA A 20 18.27 -15.00 -16.67
N ARG A 21 19.60 -14.82 -16.63
CA ARG A 21 20.53 -15.70 -15.89
C ARG A 21 20.26 -15.67 -14.39
N LEU A 22 20.07 -14.49 -13.80
CA LEU A 22 19.74 -14.33 -12.37
C LEU A 22 18.41 -15.02 -12.02
N LEU A 23 17.38 -14.81 -12.83
CA LEU A 23 16.09 -15.47 -12.65
C LEU A 23 16.18 -16.99 -12.80
N GLY A 24 16.93 -17.46 -13.79
CA GLY A 24 17.19 -18.91 -14.00
C GLY A 24 17.92 -19.54 -12.81
N GLY A 25 18.97 -18.88 -12.30
CA GLY A 25 19.69 -19.32 -11.12
C GLY A 25 18.83 -19.35 -9.85
N LEU A 26 17.98 -18.33 -9.66
CA LEU A 26 17.05 -18.25 -8.54
C LEU A 26 15.98 -19.35 -8.61
N LEU A 27 15.40 -19.60 -9.80
CA LEU A 27 14.43 -20.68 -10.02
C LEU A 27 15.06 -22.06 -9.81
N ASN A 28 16.31 -22.28 -10.25
CA ASN A 28 17.01 -23.55 -10.02
C ASN A 28 17.25 -23.78 -8.53
N LYS A 29 17.67 -22.78 -7.75
CA LYS A 29 17.77 -22.89 -6.30
C LYS A 29 16.43 -23.15 -5.65
N ALA A 30 15.36 -22.47 -6.11
CA ALA A 30 14.01 -22.68 -5.60
C ALA A 30 13.51 -24.11 -5.87
N ARG A 31 13.75 -24.67 -7.07
CA ARG A 31 13.37 -26.05 -7.42
C ARG A 31 14.09 -27.11 -6.59
N ARG A 32 15.31 -26.83 -6.13
CA ARG A 32 16.05 -27.70 -5.23
C ARG A 32 15.72 -27.47 -3.75
N GLY A 33 14.84 -26.48 -3.43
CA GLY A 33 14.53 -26.13 -2.04
C GLY A 33 15.63 -25.35 -1.31
N GLU A 34 16.72 -25.02 -1.98
CA GLU A 34 17.90 -24.35 -1.41
C GLU A 34 17.77 -22.82 -1.31
N LEU A 35 16.68 -22.25 -1.84
CA LEU A 35 16.48 -20.82 -1.84
C LEU A 35 16.08 -20.32 -0.45
N ALA A 36 17.01 -19.62 0.22
CA ALA A 36 16.71 -18.96 1.48
C ALA A 36 15.75 -17.78 1.24
N VAL A 37 14.60 -17.80 1.91
CA VAL A 37 13.60 -16.75 1.88
C VAL A 37 13.20 -16.38 3.32
N PRO A 38 12.72 -15.15 3.57
CA PRO A 38 12.29 -14.75 4.92
C PRO A 38 11.26 -15.73 5.49
N LEU A 39 11.58 -16.30 6.65
CA LEU A 39 10.71 -17.26 7.33
C LEU A 39 9.57 -16.54 8.07
N PRO A 40 8.36 -17.11 8.10
CA PRO A 40 7.31 -16.67 8.98
C PRO A 40 7.64 -16.99 10.45
N VAL A 41 6.86 -16.42 11.38
CA VAL A 41 6.98 -16.75 12.81
C VAL A 41 6.76 -18.24 13.02
N GLY A 42 7.48 -18.82 13.97
CA GLY A 42 7.42 -20.27 14.26
C GLY A 42 8.48 -21.11 13.53
N PHE A 43 9.29 -20.48 12.66
CA PHE A 43 10.38 -21.16 11.95
C PHE A 43 11.67 -20.37 12.04
N VAL A 44 12.79 -21.10 12.04
CA VAL A 44 14.16 -20.56 11.98
C VAL A 44 15.00 -21.38 11.00
N TYR A 45 16.10 -20.81 10.55
CA TYR A 45 17.15 -21.58 9.87
C TYR A 45 18.10 -22.14 10.89
N ASP A 46 18.44 -23.42 10.79
CA ASP A 46 19.52 -24.02 11.57
C ASP A 46 20.90 -23.65 11.04
N ALA A 47 21.95 -24.14 11.69
CA ALA A 47 23.34 -23.89 11.29
C ALA A 47 23.70 -24.42 9.88
N ALA A 48 22.96 -25.42 9.38
CA ALA A 48 23.09 -25.97 8.03
C ALA A 48 22.27 -25.22 6.99
N GLY A 49 21.46 -24.23 7.39
CA GLY A 49 20.56 -23.49 6.52
C GLY A 49 19.24 -24.20 6.22
N ALA A 50 18.94 -25.30 6.91
CA ALA A 50 17.67 -25.99 6.81
C ALA A 50 16.58 -25.28 7.66
N VAL A 51 15.33 -25.37 7.22
CA VAL A 51 14.20 -24.80 7.95
C VAL A 51 13.76 -25.74 9.07
N THR A 52 13.76 -25.22 10.30
CA THR A 52 13.33 -25.97 11.48
C THR A 52 12.27 -25.17 12.25
N LEU A 53 11.55 -25.86 13.16
CA LEU A 53 10.65 -25.19 14.07
C LEU A 53 11.44 -24.26 14.99
N ASP A 54 10.85 -23.14 15.34
CA ASP A 54 11.44 -22.19 16.28
C ASP A 54 11.74 -22.90 17.60
N PRO A 55 12.95 -22.81 18.18
CA PRO A 55 13.30 -23.48 19.42
C PRO A 55 12.53 -22.98 20.64
N ASP A 56 11.93 -21.80 20.55
CA ASP A 56 11.08 -21.26 21.61
C ASP A 56 9.76 -22.06 21.72
N ARG A 57 9.63 -22.77 22.83
CA ARG A 57 8.43 -23.58 23.13
C ARG A 57 7.17 -22.74 23.26
N GLN A 58 7.26 -21.48 23.70
CA GLN A 58 6.09 -20.60 23.81
C GLN A 58 5.54 -20.27 22.42
N ILE A 59 6.43 -20.00 21.46
CA ILE A 59 6.07 -19.77 20.07
C ILE A 59 5.43 -21.04 19.49
N GLN A 60 6.04 -22.19 19.67
CA GLN A 60 5.47 -23.47 19.21
C GLN A 60 4.09 -23.73 19.81
N TYR A 61 3.91 -23.49 21.11
CA TYR A 61 2.63 -23.67 21.77
C TYR A 61 1.54 -22.74 21.20
N ALA A 62 1.85 -21.47 21.04
CA ALA A 62 0.92 -20.50 20.46
C ALA A 62 0.50 -20.87 19.03
N MET A 63 1.45 -21.35 18.22
CA MET A 63 1.18 -21.83 16.85
C MET A 63 0.27 -23.06 16.84
N ARG A 64 0.57 -24.09 17.65
CA ARG A 64 -0.26 -25.28 17.75
C ARG A 64 -1.66 -24.95 18.24
N MET A 65 -1.77 -24.14 19.28
CA MET A 65 -3.06 -23.68 19.81
C MET A 65 -3.92 -22.97 18.76
N LEU A 66 -3.31 -22.15 17.88
CA LEU A 66 -4.02 -21.50 16.79
C LEU A 66 -4.61 -22.55 15.83
N PHE A 67 -3.82 -23.52 15.37
CA PHE A 67 -4.28 -24.55 14.44
C PHE A 67 -5.32 -25.47 15.09
N ASP A 68 -5.13 -25.87 16.33
CA ASP A 68 -6.09 -26.72 17.08
C ASP A 68 -7.42 -25.99 17.28
N THR A 69 -7.37 -24.70 17.64
CA THR A 69 -8.59 -23.89 17.79
C THR A 69 -9.31 -23.72 16.45
N PHE A 70 -8.57 -23.48 15.36
CA PHE A 70 -9.19 -23.40 14.04
C PHE A 70 -9.78 -24.73 13.58
N ARG A 71 -9.11 -25.86 13.85
CA ARG A 71 -9.61 -27.22 13.57
C ARG A 71 -10.94 -27.49 14.30
N GLN A 72 -11.04 -27.06 15.56
CA GLN A 72 -12.25 -27.25 16.37
C GLN A 72 -13.40 -26.35 15.93
N THR A 73 -13.12 -25.10 15.54
CA THR A 73 -14.15 -24.09 15.31
C THR A 73 -14.49 -23.88 13.83
N GLY A 74 -13.58 -24.21 12.92
CA GLY A 74 -13.69 -23.92 11.49
C GLY A 74 -13.72 -22.43 11.15
N SER A 75 -13.48 -21.53 12.12
CA SER A 75 -13.69 -20.09 11.96
C SER A 75 -12.52 -19.26 12.49
N ALA A 76 -11.94 -18.45 11.61
CA ALA A 76 -10.88 -17.50 11.98
C ALA A 76 -11.35 -16.48 13.04
N ASN A 77 -12.61 -15.99 12.94
CA ASN A 77 -13.18 -15.09 13.94
C ASN A 77 -13.36 -15.78 15.31
N ALA A 78 -13.79 -17.04 15.34
CA ALA A 78 -13.93 -17.78 16.59
C ALA A 78 -12.55 -18.00 17.25
N THR A 79 -11.52 -18.26 16.44
CA THR A 79 -10.13 -18.38 16.92
C THR A 79 -9.65 -17.06 17.54
N VAL A 80 -9.88 -15.90 16.90
CA VAL A 80 -9.56 -14.58 17.49
C VAL A 80 -10.25 -14.40 18.84
N ARG A 81 -11.57 -14.67 18.90
CA ARG A 81 -12.35 -14.49 20.14
C ARG A 81 -11.84 -15.37 21.28
N ARG A 82 -11.40 -16.60 20.98
CA ARG A 82 -10.83 -17.48 21.99
C ARG A 82 -9.55 -16.90 22.57
N PHE A 83 -8.60 -16.49 21.71
CA PHE A 83 -7.34 -15.87 22.15
C PHE A 83 -7.59 -14.61 22.98
N GLN A 84 -8.54 -13.76 22.57
CA GLN A 84 -8.91 -12.56 23.33
C GLN A 84 -9.55 -12.86 24.68
N ARG A 85 -10.49 -13.80 24.72
CA ARG A 85 -11.18 -14.18 25.96
C ARG A 85 -10.21 -14.79 26.99
N GLU A 86 -9.23 -15.52 26.53
CA GLU A 86 -8.21 -16.17 27.35
C GLU A 86 -7.01 -15.21 27.61
N GLY A 87 -7.04 -13.98 27.09
CA GLY A 87 -5.98 -12.98 27.27
C GLY A 87 -4.63 -13.39 26.68
N LEU A 88 -4.62 -14.26 25.65
CA LEU A 88 -3.40 -14.83 25.10
C LEU A 88 -2.82 -13.95 24.00
N PRO A 89 -1.59 -13.43 24.18
CA PRO A 89 -0.87 -12.76 23.11
C PRO A 89 -0.36 -13.79 22.09
N PHE A 90 -0.12 -13.31 20.87
CA PHE A 90 0.37 -14.11 19.76
C PHE A 90 1.71 -13.56 19.21
N PRO A 91 2.70 -14.42 18.87
CA PRO A 91 3.99 -13.96 18.43
C PRO A 91 3.93 -13.35 17.02
N HIS A 92 4.52 -12.17 16.86
CA HIS A 92 4.64 -11.45 15.61
C HIS A 92 6.11 -11.21 15.30
N ARG A 93 6.56 -11.63 14.11
CA ARG A 93 7.89 -11.27 13.60
C ARG A 93 7.81 -9.91 12.92
N MET A 94 8.49 -8.93 13.45
CA MET A 94 8.53 -7.58 12.91
C MET A 94 9.28 -7.55 11.59
N ARG A 95 8.75 -6.78 10.61
CA ARG A 95 9.34 -6.68 9.26
C ARG A 95 9.95 -5.33 8.96
N GLY A 96 9.59 -4.31 9.74
CA GLY A 96 10.10 -2.94 9.60
C GLY A 96 11.43 -2.73 10.31
N THR A 97 12.19 -1.73 9.89
CA THR A 97 13.35 -1.20 10.62
C THR A 97 12.86 -0.23 11.71
N PRO A 98 13.50 -0.19 12.91
CA PRO A 98 14.74 -0.88 13.30
C PRO A 98 14.56 -2.34 13.75
N ASP A 99 13.35 -2.79 14.06
CA ASP A 99 13.07 -4.05 14.79
C ASP A 99 12.95 -5.27 13.86
N ARG A 100 13.53 -5.24 12.68
CA ARG A 100 13.42 -6.31 11.68
C ARG A 100 13.92 -7.66 12.21
N GLY A 101 13.00 -8.64 12.27
CA GLY A 101 13.29 -10.01 12.73
C GLY A 101 12.94 -10.25 14.20
N GLU A 102 12.73 -9.20 14.99
CA GLU A 102 12.33 -9.28 16.39
C GLU A 102 10.95 -9.92 16.56
N ILE A 103 10.78 -10.71 17.61
CA ILE A 103 9.49 -11.30 17.97
C ILE A 103 8.82 -10.43 19.04
N ARG A 104 7.64 -9.91 18.73
CA ARG A 104 6.79 -9.20 19.67
C ARG A 104 5.50 -9.94 19.92
N TRP A 105 5.07 -9.99 21.16
CA TRP A 105 3.82 -10.60 21.56
C TRP A 105 2.69 -9.58 21.52
N LEU A 106 1.76 -9.74 20.60
CA LEU A 106 0.67 -8.80 20.33
C LEU A 106 -0.68 -9.54 20.33
N PRO A 107 -1.81 -8.82 20.48
CA PRO A 107 -3.12 -9.45 20.31
C PRO A 107 -3.26 -10.08 18.93
N LEU A 108 -3.85 -11.29 18.90
CA LEU A 108 -4.11 -12.00 17.64
C LEU A 108 -5.23 -11.31 16.85
N GLU A 109 -4.95 -10.99 15.60
CA GLU A 109 -5.90 -10.34 14.69
C GLU A 109 -6.35 -11.27 13.56
N HIS A 110 -7.57 -11.09 13.09
CA HIS A 110 -8.17 -11.90 12.02
C HIS A 110 -7.33 -11.95 10.72
N PRO A 111 -6.79 -10.84 10.18
CA PRO A 111 -5.94 -10.91 8.99
C PRO A 111 -4.69 -11.75 9.21
N ARG A 112 -4.17 -11.77 10.45
CA ARG A 112 -2.99 -12.56 10.80
C ARG A 112 -3.28 -14.07 10.74
N ILE A 113 -4.43 -14.49 11.26
CA ILE A 113 -4.85 -15.88 11.15
C ILE A 113 -4.97 -16.31 9.70
N LEU A 114 -5.66 -15.53 8.87
CA LEU A 114 -5.79 -15.83 7.44
C LEU A 114 -4.42 -15.94 6.75
N HIS A 115 -3.50 -15.04 7.07
CA HIS A 115 -2.14 -15.09 6.53
C HIS A 115 -1.40 -16.37 6.94
N ILE A 116 -1.59 -16.84 8.17
CA ILE A 116 -1.00 -18.09 8.68
C ILE A 116 -1.66 -19.29 7.98
N LEU A 117 -2.98 -19.37 7.97
CA LEU A 117 -3.73 -20.49 7.37
C LEU A 117 -3.49 -20.64 5.86
N HIS A 118 -3.25 -19.54 5.13
CA HIS A 118 -2.92 -19.58 3.70
C HIS A 118 -1.44 -19.83 3.41
N ASN A 119 -0.59 -19.98 4.41
CA ASN A 119 0.83 -20.17 4.19
C ASN A 119 1.22 -21.65 4.25
N PRO A 120 1.59 -22.28 3.10
CA PRO A 120 1.91 -23.70 3.01
C PRO A 120 3.14 -24.11 3.84
N ARG A 121 3.98 -23.14 4.26
CA ARG A 121 5.12 -23.45 5.13
C ARG A 121 4.72 -24.07 6.46
N TYR A 122 3.56 -23.71 6.99
CA TYR A 122 3.08 -24.34 8.24
C TYR A 122 2.73 -25.80 8.08
N ALA A 123 2.51 -26.24 6.83
CA ALA A 123 2.36 -27.64 6.46
C ALA A 123 3.67 -28.31 5.97
N GLY A 124 4.82 -27.74 6.32
CA GLY A 124 6.10 -28.33 5.94
C GLY A 124 6.48 -28.13 4.46
N ALA A 125 5.76 -27.32 3.69
CA ALA A 125 5.99 -27.17 2.26
C ALA A 125 6.78 -25.91 1.92
N PHE A 126 7.74 -26.03 1.00
CA PHE A 126 8.38 -24.90 0.35
C PHE A 126 7.57 -24.49 -0.87
N ALA A 127 7.21 -23.20 -0.96
CA ALA A 127 6.50 -22.65 -2.10
C ALA A 127 7.14 -21.34 -2.54
N PHE A 128 7.33 -21.19 -3.86
CA PHE A 128 7.90 -20.00 -4.49
C PHE A 128 7.06 -19.56 -5.69
N GLY A 129 6.99 -18.22 -5.93
CA GLY A 129 6.22 -17.67 -7.04
C GLY A 129 4.70 -17.70 -6.81
N ARG A 130 4.24 -17.57 -5.57
CA ARG A 130 2.81 -17.56 -5.20
C ARG A 130 2.06 -16.30 -5.61
N THR A 131 2.80 -15.26 -5.97
CA THR A 131 2.24 -13.96 -6.31
C THR A 131 2.93 -13.39 -7.55
N ARG A 132 2.19 -12.61 -8.32
CA ARG A 132 2.70 -11.86 -9.46
C ARG A 132 2.39 -10.38 -9.28
N ILE A 133 3.35 -9.53 -9.61
CA ILE A 133 3.13 -8.09 -9.65
C ILE A 133 2.53 -7.74 -11.00
N ALA A 134 1.32 -7.19 -10.99
CA ALA A 134 0.69 -6.61 -12.17
C ALA A 134 0.75 -5.08 -12.07
N ARG A 135 1.11 -4.43 -13.17
CA ARG A 135 1.02 -2.97 -13.28
C ARG A 135 -0.42 -2.59 -13.61
N THR A 136 -0.96 -1.60 -12.94
CA THR A 136 -2.27 -1.04 -13.27
C THR A 136 -2.20 -0.36 -14.64
N LYS A 137 -3.31 -0.32 -15.38
CA LYS A 137 -3.39 0.28 -16.72
C LYS A 137 -2.81 1.70 -16.78
N ASP A 138 -2.88 2.46 -15.70
CA ASP A 138 -2.37 3.83 -15.60
C ASP A 138 -0.87 3.93 -15.28
N LEU A 139 -0.11 2.80 -15.25
CA LEU A 139 1.33 2.72 -14.97
C LEU A 139 1.79 3.32 -13.63
N LYS A 140 0.88 3.90 -12.83
CA LYS A 140 1.17 4.64 -11.58
C LYS A 140 1.15 3.75 -10.33
N SER A 141 0.54 2.57 -10.39
CA SER A 141 0.48 1.65 -9.25
C SER A 141 0.76 0.22 -9.66
N THR A 142 1.31 -0.55 -8.73
CA THR A 142 1.52 -1.99 -8.89
C THR A 142 0.61 -2.73 -7.92
N THR A 143 -0.10 -3.73 -8.43
CA THR A 143 -0.96 -4.59 -7.60
C THR A 143 -0.36 -5.99 -7.53
N GLN A 144 -0.27 -6.55 -6.33
CA GLN A 144 0.16 -7.91 -6.11
C GLN A 144 -1.04 -8.85 -6.25
N ILE A 145 -0.99 -9.74 -7.24
CA ILE A 145 -2.04 -10.75 -7.52
C ILE A 145 -1.59 -12.08 -6.94
N HIS A 146 -2.43 -12.69 -6.12
CA HIS A 146 -2.23 -14.07 -5.65
C HIS A 146 -2.61 -15.05 -6.77
N LEU A 147 -1.69 -15.94 -7.08
CA LEU A 147 -1.88 -16.97 -8.10
C LEU A 147 -2.63 -18.17 -7.53
N ALA A 148 -3.37 -18.87 -8.39
CA ALA A 148 -3.90 -20.19 -8.08
C ALA A 148 -2.72 -21.15 -7.79
N ARG A 149 -2.98 -22.22 -7.05
CA ARG A 149 -1.91 -23.14 -6.62
C ARG A 149 -1.20 -23.78 -7.79
N GLU A 150 -1.95 -24.09 -8.82
CA GLU A 150 -1.49 -24.70 -10.08
C GLU A 150 -0.50 -23.82 -10.83
N ASP A 151 -0.60 -22.50 -10.62
CA ASP A 151 0.25 -21.49 -11.25
C ASP A 151 1.49 -21.12 -10.41
N TRP A 152 1.70 -21.76 -9.26
CA TRP A 152 2.89 -21.51 -8.45
C TRP A 152 4.13 -22.06 -9.17
N MET A 153 5.19 -21.27 -9.20
CA MET A 153 6.41 -21.66 -9.91
C MET A 153 7.09 -22.89 -9.31
N VAL A 154 7.07 -23.02 -7.99
CA VAL A 154 7.66 -24.16 -7.26
C VAL A 154 6.80 -24.48 -6.02
N LEU A 155 6.50 -25.75 -5.86
CA LEU A 155 5.89 -26.31 -4.65
C LEU A 155 6.58 -27.64 -4.33
N ILE A 156 7.25 -27.72 -3.19
CA ILE A 156 7.88 -28.94 -2.66
C ILE A 156 7.20 -29.26 -1.35
N LYS A 157 6.46 -30.35 -1.30
CA LYS A 157 5.84 -30.86 -0.08
C LYS A 157 6.91 -31.53 0.80
N ASP A 158 6.67 -31.57 2.11
CA ASP A 158 7.56 -32.22 3.08
C ASP A 158 9.03 -31.74 3.02
N ALA A 159 9.22 -30.46 2.68
CA ALA A 159 10.54 -29.85 2.61
C ALA A 159 11.16 -29.60 4.00
N HIS A 160 10.34 -29.56 5.04
CA HIS A 160 10.76 -29.37 6.44
C HIS A 160 9.64 -29.80 7.40
N ALA A 161 9.92 -29.91 8.69
CA ALA A 161 8.89 -30.15 9.71
C ALA A 161 7.84 -29.02 9.72
N GLY A 162 6.55 -29.37 9.73
CA GLY A 162 5.42 -28.45 9.81
C GLY A 162 4.72 -28.48 11.16
N TYR A 163 3.83 -27.51 11.40
CA TYR A 163 2.91 -27.50 12.54
C TYR A 163 1.65 -28.35 12.28
N ILE A 164 1.30 -28.51 11.01
CA ILE A 164 0.16 -29.30 10.53
C ILE A 164 0.61 -30.18 9.35
N SER A 165 -0.17 -31.21 9.03
CA SER A 165 0.07 -32.02 7.82
C SER A 165 -0.43 -31.28 6.56
N TRP A 166 0.01 -31.77 5.38
CA TRP A 166 -0.46 -31.22 4.11
C TRP A 166 -1.97 -31.41 3.91
N GLU A 167 -2.51 -32.55 4.32
CA GLU A 167 -3.94 -32.84 4.24
C GLU A 167 -4.76 -31.90 5.13
N GLU A 168 -4.24 -31.56 6.30
CA GLU A 168 -4.88 -30.58 7.19
C GLU A 168 -4.86 -29.18 6.57
N PHE A 169 -3.74 -28.79 5.96
CA PHE A 169 -3.67 -27.53 5.24
C PHE A 169 -4.72 -27.46 4.13
N GLU A 170 -4.89 -28.53 3.33
CA GLU A 170 -5.91 -28.57 2.29
C GLU A 170 -7.32 -28.47 2.83
N ARG A 171 -7.64 -29.20 3.90
CA ARG A 171 -8.92 -29.07 4.61
C ARG A 171 -9.17 -27.64 5.08
N ASN A 172 -8.17 -27.00 5.62
CA ASN A 172 -8.26 -25.61 6.05
C ASN A 172 -8.57 -24.66 4.87
N GLN A 173 -7.96 -24.88 3.69
CA GLN A 173 -8.29 -24.10 2.49
C GLN A 173 -9.74 -24.28 2.03
N VAL A 174 -10.25 -25.52 2.06
CA VAL A 174 -11.65 -25.81 1.72
C VAL A 174 -12.59 -25.10 2.70
N THR A 175 -12.33 -25.21 4.02
CA THR A 175 -13.12 -24.53 5.05
C THR A 175 -13.13 -23.03 4.87
N LEU A 176 -11.98 -22.41 4.59
CA LEU A 176 -11.89 -20.96 4.33
C LEU A 176 -12.67 -20.54 3.08
N LYS A 177 -12.62 -21.33 2.00
CA LYS A 177 -13.41 -21.09 0.79
C LYS A 177 -14.91 -21.20 1.05
N GLN A 178 -15.34 -22.20 1.80
CA GLN A 178 -16.76 -22.38 2.20
C GLN A 178 -17.25 -21.20 3.05
N ASN A 179 -16.46 -20.76 4.04
CA ASN A 179 -16.78 -19.61 4.86
C ASN A 179 -16.89 -18.32 4.01
N LEU A 180 -16.02 -18.13 3.04
CA LEU A 180 -16.09 -16.99 2.14
C LEU A 180 -17.34 -17.04 1.24
N ALA A 181 -17.68 -18.22 0.71
CA ALA A 181 -18.88 -18.43 -0.11
C ALA A 181 -20.16 -18.20 0.70
N ALA A 182 -20.23 -18.72 1.94
CA ALA A 182 -21.34 -18.50 2.85
C ALA A 182 -21.50 -16.99 3.20
N TYR A 183 -20.39 -16.27 3.36
CA TYR A 183 -20.40 -14.83 3.57
C TYR A 183 -20.84 -14.06 2.32
N ALA A 184 -20.46 -14.51 1.14
CA ALA A 184 -20.83 -13.90 -0.13
C ALA A 184 -22.30 -14.14 -0.51
N SER A 185 -22.89 -15.26 -0.14
CA SER A 185 -24.31 -15.59 -0.35
C SER A 185 -25.24 -14.87 0.63
N GLY A 186 -24.75 -14.49 1.83
CA GLY A 186 -25.53 -13.78 2.86
C GLY A 186 -25.33 -12.26 2.90
N ALA A 187 -24.31 -11.73 2.26
CA ALA A 187 -24.02 -10.30 2.27
C ALA A 187 -23.39 -9.86 0.94
N SER A 188 -24.15 -9.10 0.21
CA SER A 188 -23.66 -8.08 -0.73
C SER A 188 -22.32 -8.35 -1.41
N ARG A 189 -22.41 -8.77 -2.64
CA ARG A 189 -21.37 -8.65 -3.66
C ARG A 189 -20.53 -7.41 -3.45
N GLY A 190 -19.19 -7.54 -3.66
CA GLY A 190 -18.19 -6.51 -3.46
C GLY A 190 -18.67 -5.12 -3.85
N ALA A 191 -18.47 -4.20 -2.96
CA ALA A 191 -19.04 -2.88 -2.99
C ALA A 191 -18.59 -2.08 -4.21
N LEU A 192 -19.32 -2.26 -5.31
CA LEU A 192 -19.66 -1.12 -6.15
C LEU A 192 -20.39 -0.11 -5.26
N PRO A 193 -20.14 1.20 -5.38
CA PRO A 193 -20.93 2.20 -4.69
C PRO A 193 -22.39 1.88 -4.95
N ARG A 194 -23.11 1.44 -3.92
CA ARG A 194 -24.52 1.16 -4.07
C ARG A 194 -25.20 2.51 -4.26
N GLU A 195 -25.97 2.62 -5.31
CA GLU A 195 -26.94 3.70 -5.42
C GLU A 195 -27.77 3.71 -4.13
N GLY A 196 -27.67 4.77 -3.37
CA GLY A 196 -28.34 4.89 -2.08
C GLY A 196 -28.28 6.32 -1.58
N SER A 197 -29.18 6.65 -0.67
CA SER A 197 -29.38 8.00 -0.13
C SER A 197 -28.24 8.53 0.77
N ALA A 198 -27.21 7.75 1.03
CA ALA A 198 -26.09 8.15 1.91
C ALA A 198 -25.12 9.08 1.18
N LEU A 199 -25.04 10.33 1.59
CA LEU A 199 -24.20 11.37 0.99
C LEU A 199 -22.71 11.10 1.22
N LEU A 200 -22.31 10.65 2.43
CA LEU A 200 -20.92 10.48 2.85
C LEU A 200 -20.39 9.06 2.66
N GLN A 201 -20.93 8.31 1.71
CA GLN A 201 -20.46 6.95 1.43
C GLN A 201 -18.97 6.95 1.05
N GLY A 202 -18.15 6.25 1.84
CA GLY A 202 -16.70 6.16 1.63
C GLY A 202 -15.88 7.39 2.11
N HIS A 203 -16.55 8.46 2.57
CA HIS A 203 -15.90 9.68 3.08
C HIS A 203 -15.94 9.81 4.60
N ALA A 204 -16.90 9.21 5.27
CA ALA A 204 -17.03 9.27 6.73
C ALA A 204 -15.86 8.53 7.41
N ILE A 205 -15.23 9.20 8.39
CA ILE A 205 -14.13 8.68 9.21
C ILE A 205 -14.60 8.54 10.65
N CYS A 206 -14.26 7.43 11.29
CA CYS A 206 -14.60 7.16 12.67
C CYS A 206 -13.76 8.02 13.62
N GLY A 207 -14.38 8.90 14.40
CA GLY A 207 -13.70 9.76 15.38
C GLY A 207 -13.04 9.01 16.55
N ARG A 208 -13.36 7.71 16.76
CA ARG A 208 -12.75 6.89 17.82
C ARG A 208 -11.46 6.19 17.38
N CYS A 209 -11.41 5.67 16.15
CA CYS A 209 -10.28 4.84 15.68
C CYS A 209 -9.64 5.34 14.38
N GLY A 210 -10.10 6.43 13.78
CA GLY A 210 -9.57 6.99 12.55
C GLY A 210 -9.87 6.18 11.27
N SER A 211 -10.56 5.04 11.37
CA SER A 211 -10.85 4.19 10.21
C SER A 211 -12.04 4.68 9.41
N ARG A 212 -12.07 4.39 8.11
CA ARG A 212 -13.22 4.72 7.27
C ARG A 212 -14.45 3.92 7.67
N MET A 213 -15.59 4.61 7.78
CA MET A 213 -16.87 4.01 8.10
C MET A 213 -17.50 3.43 6.83
N ARG A 214 -18.24 2.34 7.01
CA ARG A 214 -19.03 1.70 5.95
C ARG A 214 -20.48 2.17 6.04
N THR A 215 -21.10 2.33 4.89
CA THR A 215 -22.53 2.62 4.83
C THR A 215 -23.32 1.32 4.91
N ARG A 216 -24.30 1.27 5.80
CA ARG A 216 -25.25 0.18 5.94
C ARG A 216 -26.67 0.75 5.87
N TYR A 217 -27.54 0.14 5.08
CA TYR A 217 -28.94 0.52 4.99
C TYR A 217 -29.77 -0.40 5.87
N GLN A 218 -30.62 0.17 6.71
CA GLN A 218 -31.57 -0.54 7.53
C GLN A 218 -32.98 -0.09 7.17
N GLN A 219 -33.91 -1.04 7.19
CA GLN A 219 -35.32 -0.74 6.94
C GLN A 219 -35.86 0.11 8.07
N ASP A 220 -36.62 1.16 7.74
CA ASP A 220 -37.30 1.99 8.74
C ASP A 220 -38.41 1.17 9.41
N GLN A 221 -38.39 1.12 10.75
CA GLN A 221 -39.43 0.38 11.50
C GLN A 221 -40.83 0.98 11.33
N LYS A 222 -40.90 2.28 11.03
CA LYS A 222 -42.22 2.99 10.85
C LYS A 222 -42.67 2.96 9.40
N ARG A 223 -41.74 2.92 8.44
CA ARG A 223 -42.04 2.89 6.99
C ARG A 223 -41.15 1.80 6.33
N LYS A 224 -41.76 0.63 6.13
CA LYS A 224 -41.07 -0.56 5.58
C LYS A 224 -40.55 -0.40 4.15
N ASP A 225 -41.03 0.59 3.43
CA ASP A 225 -40.61 0.97 2.08
C ASP A 225 -39.34 1.85 2.06
N ARG A 226 -38.93 2.40 3.22
CA ARG A 226 -37.79 3.32 3.33
C ARG A 226 -36.59 2.66 3.95
N LEU A 227 -35.43 2.79 3.26
CA LEU A 227 -34.12 2.40 3.76
C LEU A 227 -33.40 3.61 4.36
N LEU A 228 -33.01 3.49 5.62
CA LEU A 228 -32.26 4.52 6.34
C LEU A 228 -30.76 4.23 6.28
N PRO A 229 -29.95 5.20 5.87
CA PRO A 229 -28.50 5.04 5.89
C PRO A 229 -27.94 5.11 7.32
N TYR A 230 -26.96 4.24 7.60
CA TYR A 230 -26.17 4.25 8.82
C TYR A 230 -24.68 4.23 8.44
N TYR A 231 -23.90 5.08 9.06
CA TYR A 231 -22.44 5.02 8.99
C TYR A 231 -21.93 4.16 10.14
N VAL A 232 -21.31 3.03 9.81
CA VAL A 232 -20.90 2.00 10.78
C VAL A 232 -19.39 1.78 10.68
N CYS A 233 -18.67 1.97 11.78
CA CYS A 233 -17.29 1.58 11.89
C CYS A 233 -17.21 0.11 12.28
N THR A 234 -16.75 -0.74 11.36
CA THR A 234 -16.62 -2.19 11.56
C THR A 234 -15.19 -2.63 11.80
N GLU A 235 -14.24 -1.71 11.95
CA GLU A 235 -12.80 -2.02 12.03
C GLU A 235 -12.49 -2.97 13.18
N GLU A 236 -12.98 -2.66 14.38
CA GLU A 236 -12.80 -3.50 15.56
C GLU A 236 -13.48 -4.88 15.40
N ALA A 237 -14.68 -4.88 14.81
CA ALA A 237 -15.39 -6.12 14.53
C ALA A 237 -14.67 -7.03 13.53
N VAL A 238 -14.03 -6.45 12.51
CA VAL A 238 -13.29 -7.19 11.47
C VAL A 238 -11.93 -7.65 11.96
N ARG A 239 -11.18 -6.80 12.65
CA ARG A 239 -9.82 -7.14 13.10
C ARG A 239 -9.82 -8.06 14.32
N ARG A 240 -10.64 -7.74 15.32
CA ARG A 240 -10.61 -8.39 16.63
C ARG A 240 -11.87 -9.17 16.97
N ALA A 241 -12.76 -9.37 16.00
CA ALA A 241 -14.06 -10.03 16.21
C ALA A 241 -14.90 -9.42 17.36
N GLY A 242 -14.65 -8.16 17.69
CA GLY A 242 -15.34 -7.38 18.70
C GLY A 242 -16.67 -6.80 18.21
N LYS A 243 -17.22 -5.85 18.96
CA LYS A 243 -18.40 -5.08 18.55
C LYS A 243 -18.00 -3.97 17.57
N ALA A 244 -18.95 -3.48 16.78
CA ALA A 244 -18.77 -2.28 15.98
C ALA A 244 -18.32 -1.12 16.88
N CYS A 245 -17.29 -0.37 16.43
CA CYS A 245 -16.72 0.73 17.20
C CYS A 245 -17.77 1.82 17.49
N GLN A 246 -18.52 2.18 16.44
CA GLN A 246 -19.71 3.03 16.53
C GLN A 246 -20.60 2.87 15.31
N SER A 247 -21.88 3.20 15.47
CA SER A 247 -22.88 3.23 14.41
C SER A 247 -23.67 4.51 14.56
N ILE A 248 -23.76 5.32 13.50
CA ILE A 248 -24.39 6.64 13.51
C ILE A 248 -25.45 6.66 12.42
N ARG A 249 -26.61 7.22 12.72
CA ARG A 249 -27.69 7.42 11.75
C ARG A 249 -27.27 8.46 10.72
N GLY A 250 -27.30 8.13 9.44
CA GLY A 250 -26.78 8.99 8.37
C GLY A 250 -27.67 10.18 8.07
N GLY A 251 -29.01 10.06 8.21
CA GLY A 251 -29.93 11.08 7.74
C GLY A 251 -29.71 12.48 8.32
N GLU A 252 -29.40 12.59 9.60
CA GLU A 252 -29.16 13.88 10.26
C GLU A 252 -27.84 14.50 9.83
N ILE A 253 -26.80 13.67 9.70
CA ILE A 253 -25.47 14.11 9.23
C ILE A 253 -25.54 14.53 7.77
N ASP A 254 -26.21 13.73 6.93
CA ASP A 254 -26.37 14.00 5.50
C ASP A 254 -27.15 15.31 5.28
N ALA A 255 -28.18 15.56 6.08
CA ALA A 255 -28.94 16.80 6.03
C ALA A 255 -28.09 18.03 6.41
N ALA A 256 -27.31 17.94 7.50
CA ALA A 256 -26.45 19.04 7.94
C ALA A 256 -25.33 19.33 6.90
N VAL A 257 -24.71 18.29 6.33
CA VAL A 257 -23.70 18.45 5.29
C VAL A 257 -24.31 19.01 4.00
N SER A 258 -25.51 18.56 3.61
CA SER A 258 -26.22 19.11 2.45
C SER A 258 -26.52 20.60 2.62
N GLU A 259 -26.94 21.00 3.80
CA GLU A 259 -27.20 22.42 4.10
C GLU A 259 -25.93 23.27 4.03
N LEU A 260 -24.81 22.78 4.57
CA LEU A 260 -23.51 23.44 4.45
C LEU A 260 -23.05 23.59 3.00
N LEU A 261 -23.21 22.53 2.20
CA LEU A 261 -22.86 22.55 0.77
C LEU A 261 -23.75 23.57 0.01
N LEU A 262 -25.04 23.59 0.27
CA LEU A 262 -25.95 24.54 -0.37
C LEU A 262 -25.62 25.99 -0.01
N ARG A 263 -25.24 26.26 1.23
CA ARG A 263 -24.78 27.59 1.66
C ARG A 263 -23.45 27.98 0.99
N ALA A 264 -22.51 27.05 0.87
CA ALA A 264 -21.21 27.29 0.23
C ALA A 264 -21.32 27.57 -1.28
N VAL A 265 -22.36 27.01 -1.93
CA VAL A 265 -22.63 27.21 -3.38
C VAL A 265 -23.63 28.38 -3.61
N ALA A 266 -24.03 29.09 -2.55
CA ALA A 266 -24.90 30.26 -2.71
C ALA A 266 -24.29 31.29 -3.67
N PRO A 267 -25.08 31.95 -4.56
CA PRO A 267 -24.57 32.83 -5.61
C PRO A 267 -23.56 33.87 -5.13
N ALA A 268 -23.84 34.51 -3.97
CA ALA A 268 -22.93 35.52 -3.41
C ALA A 268 -21.54 34.95 -3.01
N ALA A 269 -21.48 33.73 -2.50
CA ALA A 269 -20.20 33.07 -2.16
C ALA A 269 -19.41 32.68 -3.42
N LEU A 270 -20.12 32.29 -4.49
CA LEU A 270 -19.54 31.97 -5.78
C LEU A 270 -18.95 33.21 -6.45
N ASP A 271 -19.69 34.32 -6.44
CA ASP A 271 -19.24 35.60 -6.99
C ASP A 271 -17.98 36.12 -6.28
N ILE A 272 -17.92 36.02 -4.95
CA ILE A 272 -16.75 36.37 -4.17
C ILE A 272 -15.56 35.46 -4.51
N ALA A 273 -15.79 34.14 -4.61
CA ALA A 273 -14.72 33.19 -4.95
C ALA A 273 -14.17 33.42 -6.35
N LEU A 274 -15.01 33.73 -7.34
CA LEU A 274 -14.60 34.09 -8.69
C LEU A 274 -13.80 35.40 -8.72
N ALA A 275 -14.27 36.46 -8.01
CA ALA A 275 -13.57 37.70 -7.91
C ALA A 275 -12.16 37.56 -7.29
N VAL A 276 -12.02 36.74 -6.23
CA VAL A 276 -10.72 36.42 -5.62
C VAL A 276 -9.82 35.65 -6.59
N GLN A 277 -10.37 34.72 -7.35
CA GLN A 277 -9.62 33.97 -8.34
C GLN A 277 -9.09 34.87 -9.46
N ASP A 278 -9.90 35.80 -9.96
CA ASP A 278 -9.51 36.80 -10.97
C ASP A 278 -8.42 37.74 -10.45
N GLU A 279 -8.54 38.17 -9.18
CA GLU A 279 -7.50 39.00 -8.54
C GLU A 279 -6.16 38.27 -8.41
N ILE A 280 -6.19 37.01 -8.00
CA ILE A 280 -4.99 36.16 -7.89
C ILE A 280 -4.37 35.96 -9.28
N ALA A 281 -5.16 35.68 -10.31
CA ALA A 281 -4.69 35.51 -11.67
C ALA A 281 -4.00 36.79 -12.16
N GLY A 282 -4.61 37.97 -11.94
CA GLY A 282 -4.04 39.28 -12.29
C GLY A 282 -2.71 39.56 -11.56
N ARG A 283 -2.59 39.20 -10.29
CA ARG A 283 -1.34 39.37 -9.52
C ARG A 283 -0.22 38.46 -10.06
N ILE A 284 -0.57 37.21 -10.43
CA ILE A 284 0.40 36.29 -11.04
C ILE A 284 0.89 36.83 -12.38
N GLU A 285 0.00 37.32 -13.23
CA GLU A 285 0.35 37.91 -14.53
C GLU A 285 1.25 39.13 -14.39
N GLN A 286 0.95 40.01 -13.43
CA GLN A 286 1.80 41.16 -13.12
C GLN A 286 3.19 40.72 -12.64
N ALA A 287 3.26 39.71 -11.75
CA ALA A 287 4.53 39.21 -11.27
C ALA A 287 5.36 38.58 -12.39
N ASP A 288 4.72 37.84 -13.30
CA ASP A 288 5.39 37.26 -14.47
C ASP A 288 5.85 38.31 -15.48
N HIS A 289 5.08 39.37 -15.66
CA HIS A 289 5.49 40.50 -16.48
C HIS A 289 6.75 41.17 -15.91
N LEU A 290 6.78 41.48 -14.62
CA LEU A 290 7.95 42.01 -13.94
C LEU A 290 9.18 41.09 -14.04
N ARG A 291 9.00 39.78 -13.86
CA ARG A 291 10.08 38.82 -14.03
C ARG A 291 10.63 38.79 -15.45
N LYS A 292 9.75 38.83 -16.45
CA LYS A 292 10.19 38.94 -17.87
C LYS A 292 10.99 40.21 -18.13
N GLN A 293 10.54 41.36 -17.63
CA GLN A 293 11.29 42.61 -17.75
C GLN A 293 12.67 42.56 -17.07
N GLN A 294 12.72 41.96 -15.86
CA GLN A 294 14.00 41.77 -15.15
C GLN A 294 14.94 40.84 -15.92
N PHE A 295 14.40 39.78 -16.49
CA PHE A 295 15.18 38.85 -17.32
C PHE A 295 15.72 39.49 -18.59
N GLU A 296 14.89 40.27 -19.31
CA GLU A 296 15.31 41.01 -20.50
C GLU A 296 16.39 42.03 -20.18
N ARG A 297 16.25 42.73 -19.04
CA ARG A 297 17.25 43.67 -18.55
C ARG A 297 18.56 42.99 -18.23
N ALA A 298 18.52 41.89 -17.48
CA ALA A 298 19.72 41.11 -17.13
C ALA A 298 20.42 40.58 -18.39
N ARG A 299 19.65 40.09 -19.36
CA ARG A 299 20.15 39.62 -20.66
C ARG A 299 20.82 40.76 -21.43
N TYR A 300 20.20 41.93 -21.48
CA TYR A 300 20.77 43.11 -22.13
C TYR A 300 22.08 43.58 -21.46
N GLU A 301 22.11 43.64 -20.14
CA GLU A 301 23.31 44.00 -19.38
C GLU A 301 24.45 42.99 -19.61
N THR A 302 24.14 41.71 -19.64
CA THR A 302 25.10 40.63 -19.93
C THR A 302 25.69 40.78 -21.34
N GLU A 303 24.84 41.01 -22.34
CA GLU A 303 25.27 41.20 -23.72
C GLU A 303 26.08 42.48 -23.90
N LEU A 304 25.73 43.56 -23.20
CA LEU A 304 26.49 44.81 -23.20
C LEU A 304 27.90 44.61 -22.63
N LYS A 305 28.03 43.89 -21.50
CA LYS A 305 29.31 43.58 -20.87
C LYS A 305 30.16 42.65 -21.75
N ARG A 306 29.53 41.67 -22.39
CA ARG A 306 30.17 40.80 -23.39
C ARG A 306 30.76 41.60 -24.54
N ARG A 307 30.01 42.54 -25.12
CA ARG A 307 30.47 43.40 -26.21
C ARG A 307 31.61 44.31 -25.79
N ARG A 308 31.64 44.81 -24.55
CA ARG A 308 32.75 45.58 -23.99
C ARG A 308 34.02 44.76 -23.89
N PHE A 309 33.91 43.54 -23.39
CA PHE A 309 35.02 42.60 -23.31
C PHE A 309 35.59 42.28 -24.71
N LEU A 310 34.74 41.92 -25.66
CA LEU A 310 35.15 41.58 -27.03
C LEU A 310 35.79 42.75 -27.81
N LYS A 311 35.54 44.01 -27.41
CA LYS A 311 36.16 45.21 -28.02
C LYS A 311 37.46 45.62 -27.31
N CYS A 312 37.85 45.00 -26.22
CA CYS A 312 39.08 45.29 -25.51
C CYS A 312 40.29 44.77 -26.29
N ASN A 313 41.34 45.55 -26.34
CA ASN A 313 42.61 45.12 -26.94
C ASN A 313 43.26 44.06 -26.01
N PRO A 314 43.62 42.87 -26.50
CA PRO A 314 44.23 41.78 -25.70
C PRO A 314 45.54 42.15 -25.01
N GLU A 315 46.21 43.19 -25.48
CA GLU A 315 47.46 43.68 -24.87
C GLU A 315 47.24 44.36 -23.51
N HIS A 316 46.06 44.86 -23.25
CA HIS A 316 45.69 45.49 -21.97
C HIS A 316 45.14 44.47 -20.94
N ARG A 317 45.99 43.56 -20.47
CA ARG A 317 45.61 42.44 -19.60
C ARG A 317 44.77 42.84 -18.39
N LEU A 318 45.17 43.88 -17.63
CA LEU A 318 44.42 44.31 -16.44
C LEU A 318 42.99 44.79 -16.76
N VAL A 319 42.77 45.40 -17.92
CA VAL A 319 41.45 45.87 -18.35
C VAL A 319 40.62 44.66 -18.84
N ALA A 320 41.25 43.75 -19.58
CA ALA A 320 40.60 42.55 -20.06
C ALA A 320 40.10 41.67 -18.90
N ASP A 321 40.94 41.42 -17.87
CA ASP A 321 40.59 40.66 -16.69
C ASP A 321 39.43 41.27 -15.91
N ALA A 322 39.42 42.61 -15.74
CA ALA A 322 38.32 43.33 -15.09
C ALA A 322 36.99 43.24 -15.88
N LEU A 323 37.04 43.34 -17.20
CA LEU A 323 35.86 43.24 -18.06
C LEU A 323 35.32 41.81 -18.13
N GLU A 324 36.22 40.82 -18.08
CA GLU A 324 35.82 39.40 -18.00
C GLU A 324 35.15 39.09 -16.66
N ALA A 325 35.69 39.57 -15.55
CA ALA A 325 35.08 39.41 -14.23
C ALA A 325 33.69 40.05 -14.19
N ASP A 326 33.54 41.27 -14.74
CA ASP A 326 32.25 41.96 -14.83
C ASP A 326 31.24 41.18 -15.69
N TRP A 327 31.64 40.59 -16.78
CA TRP A 327 30.79 39.78 -17.62
C TRP A 327 30.38 38.47 -16.93
N ASN A 328 31.33 37.78 -16.28
CA ASN A 328 31.05 36.57 -15.50
C ASN A 328 30.10 36.84 -14.34
N GLU A 329 30.20 38.00 -13.68
CA GLU A 329 29.25 38.40 -12.64
C GLU A 329 27.84 38.63 -13.21
N ALA A 330 27.71 39.26 -14.36
CA ALA A 330 26.42 39.46 -15.00
C ALA A 330 25.76 38.19 -15.49
N MET A 331 26.54 37.15 -15.86
CA MET A 331 26.00 35.81 -16.20
C MET A 331 25.51 35.01 -15.01
N ARG A 332 25.98 35.35 -13.81
CA ARG A 332 25.55 34.67 -12.57
C ARG A 332 24.30 35.27 -11.94
N ARG A 333 23.95 36.49 -12.31
CA ARG A 333 22.71 37.15 -11.90
C ARG A 333 21.51 36.67 -12.74
#